data_f4cdee4dd24a356c080cc12b2481f22f
#
_entry.id   f4cdee4dd24a356c080cc12b2481f22f
#
_cell.length_a   1.000
_cell.length_b   1.000
_cell.length_c   1.000
_cell.angle_alpha   90.00
_cell.angle_beta   90.00
_cell.angle_gamma   90.00
#
_symmetry.space_group_name_H-M   'P 1'
#
loop_
_entity.id
_entity.type
_entity.pdbx_description
1 polymer ?
#
loop_
_entity_poly.entity_id
_entity_poly.type
_entity_poly.pdbx_seq_one_letter_code
_entity_poly.pdbx_strand_id
1 'polypeptide(L)'
;MRKFLISPVSSTIDVDLKKKIDAKTKPPGSLGRLEKLAVQFGRIQNSLNPELINPTILVFAGDHGITEEGVSPYPQEVTTQMVINFLNGGAAINVFCHQNNISLHVIDAGVKTDFPECNDLIKAKIGRGTKNFCKEAAMSFDECERAIEKGAELSRTVPLSTCNVIGFGEMGIGNTSSAAALTHRFTGLPVEDCVGKGTGLDDQGLEHKQITIRQALEKHAQIKEPQAVLSTFGGFEIAMMVGAMLLSLIHI
;
A
#
# COMPACT_ATOMS: atom_id res chain seq x y z
N MET A 1 -5.84 10.66 16.90
CA MET A 1 -5.43 9.43 16.20
C MET A 1 -5.63 8.19 17.07
N ARG A 2 -6.20 7.15 16.51
CA ARG A 2 -6.34 5.83 17.16
C ARG A 2 -4.95 5.24 17.46
N LYS A 3 -4.78 4.69 18.67
CA LYS A 3 -3.57 3.92 18.99
C LYS A 3 -3.74 2.48 18.51
N PHE A 4 -2.81 2.00 17.71
CA PHE A 4 -2.71 0.62 17.28
C PHE A 4 -1.72 -0.10 18.20
N LEU A 5 -2.22 -1.01 19.06
CA LEU A 5 -1.39 -1.83 19.92
C LEU A 5 -1.06 -3.12 19.18
N ILE A 6 0.16 -3.22 18.67
CA ILE A 6 0.63 -4.37 17.91
C ILE A 6 1.57 -5.15 18.81
N SER A 7 1.21 -6.41 19.11
CA SER A 7 2.04 -7.32 19.89
C SER A 7 3.00 -8.10 18.97
N PRO A 8 4.21 -8.40 19.42
CA PRO A 8 5.11 -9.27 18.67
C PRO A 8 4.53 -10.68 18.56
N VAL A 9 4.78 -11.32 17.41
CA VAL A 9 4.36 -12.71 17.17
C VAL A 9 5.12 -13.64 18.12
N SER A 10 4.40 -14.59 18.74
CA SER A 10 4.99 -15.57 19.64
C SER A 10 5.96 -16.52 18.93
N SER A 11 7.04 -16.88 19.60
CA SER A 11 8.03 -17.87 19.14
C SER A 11 7.94 -19.21 19.89
N THR A 12 6.88 -19.43 20.67
CA THR A 12 6.75 -20.60 21.57
C THR A 12 6.78 -21.93 20.83
N ILE A 13 6.31 -21.99 19.59
CA ILE A 13 6.24 -23.24 18.79
C ILE A 13 7.37 -23.38 17.78
N ASP A 14 8.41 -22.53 17.81
CA ASP A 14 9.48 -22.53 16.81
C ASP A 14 10.23 -23.86 16.71
N VAL A 15 10.52 -24.46 17.86
CA VAL A 15 11.23 -25.75 17.90
C VAL A 15 10.44 -26.84 17.19
N ASP A 16 9.13 -26.87 17.40
CA ASP A 16 8.25 -27.87 16.80
C ASP A 16 8.01 -27.60 15.32
N LEU A 17 7.88 -26.32 14.92
CA LEU A 17 7.83 -25.92 13.50
C LEU A 17 9.10 -26.36 12.77
N LYS A 18 10.26 -26.10 13.33
CA LYS A 18 11.54 -26.50 12.74
C LYS A 18 11.64 -28.02 12.63
N LYS A 19 11.34 -28.78 13.71
CA LYS A 19 11.31 -30.24 13.66
C LYS A 19 10.39 -30.75 12.55
N LYS A 20 9.20 -30.18 12.41
CA LYS A 20 8.24 -30.58 11.37
C LYS A 20 8.74 -30.31 9.96
N ILE A 21 9.41 -29.18 9.73
CA ILE A 21 10.01 -28.83 8.43
C ILE A 21 11.18 -29.77 8.12
N ASP A 22 12.06 -30.02 9.09
CA ASP A 22 13.24 -30.87 8.89
C ASP A 22 12.88 -32.35 8.70
N ALA A 23 11.74 -32.79 9.26
CA ALA A 23 11.21 -34.16 9.09
C ALA A 23 10.55 -34.42 7.73
N LYS A 24 10.41 -33.41 6.85
CA LYS A 24 9.92 -33.62 5.48
C LYS A 24 10.96 -34.38 4.64
N THR A 25 10.47 -35.16 3.67
CA THR A 25 11.35 -35.93 2.74
C THR A 25 12.08 -34.99 1.78
N LYS A 26 13.09 -34.31 2.29
CA LYS A 26 13.96 -33.38 1.58
C LYS A 26 15.27 -33.19 2.36
N PRO A 27 16.39 -32.81 1.72
CA PRO A 27 17.56 -32.37 2.47
C PRO A 27 17.22 -31.18 3.37
N PRO A 28 17.74 -31.11 4.60
CA PRO A 28 17.53 -29.95 5.48
C PRO A 28 17.95 -28.64 4.81
N GLY A 29 17.10 -27.62 4.87
CA GLY A 29 17.38 -26.30 4.30
C GLY A 29 17.19 -26.18 2.78
N SER A 30 16.85 -27.26 2.06
CA SER A 30 16.82 -27.28 0.59
C SER A 30 15.78 -26.35 -0.05
N LEU A 31 14.72 -25.99 0.69
CA LEU A 31 13.70 -25.06 0.20
C LEU A 31 14.00 -23.60 0.53
N GLY A 32 15.10 -23.31 1.24
CA GLY A 32 15.63 -21.97 1.47
C GLY A 32 14.59 -21.04 2.11
N ARG A 33 14.20 -19.99 1.38
CA ARG A 33 13.26 -18.97 1.87
C ARG A 33 11.86 -19.52 2.18
N LEU A 34 11.40 -20.55 1.46
CA LEU A 34 10.09 -21.15 1.72
C LEU A 34 10.00 -21.75 3.12
N GLU A 35 11.09 -22.34 3.65
CA GLU A 35 11.12 -22.87 5.02
C GLU A 35 10.98 -21.74 6.06
N LYS A 36 11.63 -20.59 5.80
CA LYS A 36 11.49 -19.41 6.66
C LYS A 36 10.06 -18.86 6.65
N LEU A 37 9.44 -18.80 5.49
CA LEU A 37 8.03 -18.39 5.36
C LEU A 37 7.10 -19.38 6.08
N ALA A 38 7.33 -20.69 5.97
CA ALA A 38 6.53 -21.70 6.66
C ALA A 38 6.62 -21.55 8.20
N VAL A 39 7.82 -21.25 8.74
CA VAL A 39 8.00 -20.93 10.17
C VAL A 39 7.20 -19.68 10.53
N GLN A 40 7.32 -18.61 9.75
CA GLN A 40 6.61 -17.36 10.02
C GLN A 40 5.09 -17.55 10.01
N PHE A 41 4.55 -18.26 9.04
CA PHE A 41 3.13 -18.60 8.97
C PHE A 41 2.67 -19.42 10.17
N GLY A 42 3.45 -20.44 10.54
CA GLY A 42 3.17 -21.25 11.72
C GLY A 42 3.13 -20.41 13.00
N ARG A 43 4.06 -19.47 13.17
CA ARG A 43 4.09 -18.53 14.30
C ARG A 43 2.85 -17.65 14.34
N ILE A 44 2.52 -16.99 13.20
CA ILE A 44 1.39 -16.07 13.09
C ILE A 44 0.08 -16.78 13.47
N GLN A 45 -0.13 -18.00 13.00
CA GLN A 45 -1.34 -18.78 13.29
C GLN A 45 -1.25 -19.63 14.55
N ASN A 46 -0.10 -19.59 15.24
CA ASN A 46 0.22 -20.48 16.38
C ASN A 46 -0.15 -21.95 16.08
N SER A 47 0.24 -22.42 14.89
CA SER A 47 -0.17 -23.73 14.36
C SER A 47 0.99 -24.44 13.67
N LEU A 48 1.09 -25.75 13.89
CA LEU A 48 1.99 -26.62 13.12
C LEU A 48 1.45 -26.94 11.73
N ASN A 49 0.17 -26.66 11.47
CA ASN A 49 -0.51 -26.82 10.18
C ASN A 49 -1.20 -25.52 9.76
N PRO A 50 -0.43 -24.45 9.45
CA PRO A 50 -1.03 -23.20 9.04
C PRO A 50 -1.72 -23.37 7.66
N GLU A 51 -2.85 -22.70 7.50
CA GLU A 51 -3.67 -22.75 6.28
C GLU A 51 -3.89 -21.33 5.75
N LEU A 52 -3.93 -21.18 4.42
CA LEU A 52 -4.32 -19.94 3.76
C LEU A 52 -5.83 -20.02 3.47
N ILE A 53 -6.60 -19.16 4.16
CA ILE A 53 -8.06 -19.16 4.06
C ILE A 53 -8.51 -17.86 3.39
N ASN A 54 -9.20 -17.97 2.26
CA ASN A 54 -9.79 -16.86 1.51
C ASN A 54 -8.86 -15.66 1.34
N PRO A 55 -7.65 -15.84 0.77
CA PRO A 55 -6.71 -14.73 0.61
C PRO A 55 -7.36 -13.58 -0.16
N THR A 56 -7.10 -12.36 0.27
CA THR A 56 -7.78 -11.17 -0.25
C THR A 56 -6.77 -10.05 -0.51
N ILE A 57 -6.94 -9.30 -1.60
CA ILE A 57 -6.16 -8.09 -1.90
C ILE A 57 -7.09 -6.88 -1.90
N LEU A 58 -6.66 -5.82 -1.21
CA LEU A 58 -7.28 -4.51 -1.24
C LEU A 58 -6.42 -3.56 -2.09
N VAL A 59 -7.01 -3.02 -3.16
CA VAL A 59 -6.36 -2.01 -4.01
C VAL A 59 -7.00 -0.66 -3.75
N PHE A 60 -6.22 0.26 -3.21
CA PHE A 60 -6.65 1.63 -2.92
C PHE A 60 -6.28 2.55 -4.09
N ALA A 61 -7.24 3.33 -4.58
CA ALA A 61 -7.02 4.25 -5.69
C ALA A 61 -7.15 5.71 -5.24
N GLY A 62 -6.21 6.56 -5.68
CA GLY A 62 -6.22 7.99 -5.37
C GLY A 62 -5.40 8.81 -6.35
N ASP A 63 -5.80 10.04 -6.58
CA ASP A 63 -5.12 10.99 -7.45
C ASP A 63 -4.18 11.91 -6.68
N HIS A 64 -3.10 12.32 -7.33
CA HIS A 64 -2.03 13.12 -6.74
C HIS A 64 -1.87 14.46 -7.45
N GLY A 65 -1.93 15.57 -6.69
CA GLY A 65 -1.71 16.91 -7.22
C GLY A 65 -0.30 17.16 -7.75
N ILE A 66 0.68 16.37 -7.34
CA ILE A 66 2.07 16.46 -7.86
C ILE A 66 2.16 16.20 -9.36
N THR A 67 1.15 15.60 -9.97
CA THR A 67 1.08 15.42 -11.45
C THR A 67 1.11 16.74 -12.20
N GLU A 68 0.72 17.85 -11.58
CA GLU A 68 0.82 19.20 -12.15
C GLU A 68 2.26 19.59 -12.48
N GLU A 69 3.24 18.98 -11.83
CA GLU A 69 4.67 19.24 -12.05
C GLU A 69 5.27 18.39 -13.19
N GLY A 70 4.47 17.62 -13.94
CA GLY A 70 4.97 16.82 -15.06
C GLY A 70 5.86 15.63 -14.66
N VAL A 71 5.70 15.09 -13.46
CA VAL A 71 6.50 13.97 -12.92
C VAL A 71 6.07 12.59 -13.44
N SER A 72 5.11 12.53 -14.34
CA SER A 72 4.61 11.30 -14.97
C SER A 72 4.39 11.54 -16.47
N PRO A 73 4.68 10.56 -17.35
CA PRO A 73 4.39 10.65 -18.78
C PRO A 73 2.89 10.47 -19.07
N TYR A 74 2.11 9.99 -18.09
CA TYR A 74 0.67 9.77 -18.23
C TYR A 74 -0.12 10.86 -17.54
N PRO A 75 -1.25 11.30 -18.14
CA PRO A 75 -2.16 12.25 -17.53
C PRO A 75 -2.93 11.60 -16.36
N GLN A 76 -3.47 12.42 -15.47
CA GLN A 76 -4.14 11.99 -14.26
C GLN A 76 -5.39 11.13 -14.52
N GLU A 77 -6.07 11.34 -15.66
CA GLU A 77 -7.25 10.59 -16.08
C GLU A 77 -7.01 9.09 -16.19
N VAL A 78 -5.75 8.67 -16.37
CA VAL A 78 -5.37 7.24 -16.40
C VAL A 78 -5.69 6.54 -15.07
N THR A 79 -5.66 7.23 -13.93
CA THR A 79 -6.11 6.66 -12.65
C THR A 79 -7.56 6.17 -12.75
N THR A 80 -8.46 7.02 -13.25
CA THR A 80 -9.88 6.67 -13.45
C THR A 80 -10.03 5.50 -14.43
N GLN A 81 -9.30 5.52 -15.54
CA GLN A 81 -9.33 4.44 -16.53
C GLN A 81 -8.86 3.11 -15.92
N MET A 82 -7.83 3.14 -15.08
CA MET A 82 -7.34 1.94 -14.41
C MET A 82 -8.32 1.40 -13.37
N VAL A 83 -9.01 2.26 -12.61
CA VAL A 83 -10.08 1.80 -11.72
C VAL A 83 -11.17 1.09 -12.52
N ILE A 84 -11.63 1.65 -13.63
CA ILE A 84 -12.61 1.01 -14.51
C ILE A 84 -12.06 -0.31 -15.06
N ASN A 85 -10.78 -0.37 -15.43
CA ASN A 85 -10.13 -1.59 -15.91
C ASN A 85 -10.09 -2.70 -14.83
N PHE A 86 -9.83 -2.35 -13.57
CA PHE A 86 -9.91 -3.29 -12.45
C PHE A 86 -11.33 -3.85 -12.27
N LEU A 87 -12.35 -2.99 -12.34
CA LEU A 87 -13.75 -3.40 -12.20
C LEU A 87 -14.20 -4.30 -13.36
N ASN A 88 -13.65 -4.10 -14.56
CA ASN A 88 -13.92 -4.93 -15.74
C ASN A 88 -13.06 -6.19 -15.83
N GLY A 89 -12.18 -6.45 -14.86
CA GLY A 89 -11.34 -7.65 -14.84
C GLY A 89 -10.16 -7.63 -15.82
N GLY A 90 -9.80 -6.46 -16.38
CA GLY A 90 -8.82 -6.35 -17.48
C GLY A 90 -7.36 -6.16 -17.05
N ALA A 91 -7.09 -5.89 -15.77
CA ALA A 91 -5.73 -5.65 -15.30
C ALA A 91 -5.00 -6.96 -14.93
N ALA A 92 -3.66 -6.93 -14.94
CA ALA A 92 -2.84 -8.08 -14.57
C ALA A 92 -3.20 -8.65 -13.19
N ILE A 93 -3.48 -7.78 -12.20
CA ILE A 93 -3.87 -8.21 -10.87
C ILE A 93 -5.17 -9.03 -10.88
N ASN A 94 -6.14 -8.69 -11.74
CA ASN A 94 -7.37 -9.47 -11.89
C ASN A 94 -7.07 -10.90 -12.34
N VAL A 95 -6.19 -11.03 -13.34
CA VAL A 95 -5.79 -12.34 -13.89
C VAL A 95 -5.09 -13.17 -12.81
N PHE A 96 -4.13 -12.60 -12.10
CA PHE A 96 -3.40 -13.31 -11.06
C PHE A 96 -4.29 -13.66 -9.86
N CYS A 97 -5.18 -12.77 -9.44
CA CYS A 97 -6.14 -13.05 -8.38
C CYS A 97 -7.07 -14.19 -8.77
N HIS A 98 -7.63 -14.14 -9.98
CA HIS A 98 -8.49 -15.20 -10.49
C HIS A 98 -7.77 -16.56 -10.55
N GLN A 99 -6.55 -16.58 -11.08
CA GLN A 99 -5.72 -17.79 -11.20
C GLN A 99 -5.40 -18.46 -9.86
N ASN A 100 -5.26 -17.65 -8.80
CA ASN A 100 -4.86 -18.12 -7.47
C ASN A 100 -6.01 -18.13 -6.45
N ASN A 101 -7.26 -17.96 -6.88
CA ASN A 101 -8.43 -17.88 -6.01
C ASN A 101 -8.28 -16.83 -4.89
N ILE A 102 -7.78 -15.65 -5.25
CA ILE A 102 -7.62 -14.50 -4.38
C ILE A 102 -8.77 -13.53 -4.65
N SER A 103 -9.47 -13.10 -3.60
CA SER A 103 -10.49 -12.05 -3.72
C SER A 103 -9.83 -10.69 -3.94
N LEU A 104 -10.36 -9.90 -4.87
CA LEU A 104 -9.87 -8.55 -5.16
C LEU A 104 -10.95 -7.52 -4.86
N HIS A 105 -10.62 -6.52 -4.05
CA HIS A 105 -11.50 -5.38 -3.77
C HIS A 105 -10.82 -4.08 -4.17
N VAL A 106 -11.53 -3.26 -4.92
CA VAL A 106 -11.05 -1.94 -5.37
C VAL A 106 -11.71 -0.87 -4.53
N ILE A 107 -10.91 0.07 -4.01
CA ILE A 107 -11.34 1.11 -3.07
C ILE A 107 -11.02 2.47 -3.68
N ASP A 108 -12.04 3.30 -3.89
CA ASP A 108 -11.84 4.71 -4.20
C ASP A 108 -11.52 5.46 -2.92
N ALA A 109 -10.24 5.71 -2.68
CA ALA A 109 -9.73 6.47 -1.55
C ALA A 109 -9.69 7.98 -1.82
N GLY A 110 -9.59 8.37 -3.10
CA GLY A 110 -9.46 9.78 -3.46
C GLY A 110 -9.21 10.01 -4.95
N VAL A 111 -9.88 9.28 -5.83
CA VAL A 111 -9.83 9.56 -7.27
C VAL A 111 -10.62 10.84 -7.55
N LYS A 112 -10.11 11.70 -8.43
CA LYS A 112 -10.70 13.01 -8.74
C LYS A 112 -12.09 12.88 -9.36
N THR A 113 -12.26 11.89 -10.24
CA THR A 113 -13.53 11.55 -10.89
C THR A 113 -14.48 10.85 -9.93
N ASP A 114 -15.77 11.16 -9.99
CA ASP A 114 -16.79 10.41 -9.31
C ASP A 114 -17.25 9.22 -10.17
N PHE A 115 -17.31 8.07 -9.55
CA PHE A 115 -17.80 6.87 -10.22
C PHE A 115 -19.32 6.71 -9.99
N PRO A 116 -20.06 6.20 -11.01
CA PRO A 116 -21.45 5.83 -10.85
C PRO A 116 -21.60 4.75 -9.74
N GLU A 117 -22.83 4.46 -9.33
CA GLU A 117 -23.09 3.36 -8.40
C GLU A 117 -22.62 2.03 -9.02
N CYS A 118 -21.73 1.35 -8.29
CA CYS A 118 -21.18 0.06 -8.68
C CYS A 118 -20.92 -0.74 -7.41
N ASN A 119 -21.43 -1.98 -7.36
CA ASN A 119 -21.29 -2.85 -6.19
C ASN A 119 -19.84 -3.33 -5.99
N ASP A 120 -19.04 -3.34 -7.05
CA ASP A 120 -17.66 -3.84 -7.03
C ASP A 120 -16.63 -2.77 -6.64
N LEU A 121 -17.05 -1.49 -6.52
CA LEU A 121 -16.21 -0.39 -6.08
C LEU A 121 -16.59 0.06 -4.68
N ILE A 122 -15.67 -0.07 -3.75
CA ILE A 122 -15.84 0.43 -2.38
C ILE A 122 -15.60 1.94 -2.38
N LYS A 123 -16.66 2.73 -2.16
CA LYS A 123 -16.59 4.19 -2.08
C LYS A 123 -16.13 4.63 -0.71
N ALA A 124 -14.88 5.06 -0.62
CA ALA A 124 -14.23 5.51 0.62
C ALA A 124 -13.51 6.85 0.47
N LYS A 125 -13.87 7.62 -0.55
CA LYS A 125 -13.21 8.88 -0.94
C LYS A 125 -13.11 9.87 0.21
N ILE A 126 -11.87 10.29 0.54
CA ILE A 126 -11.58 11.35 1.51
C ILE A 126 -11.66 12.72 0.86
N GLY A 127 -11.12 12.85 -0.35
CA GLY A 127 -11.12 14.06 -1.16
C GLY A 127 -10.94 13.72 -2.64
N ARG A 128 -11.08 14.71 -3.53
CA ARG A 128 -10.92 14.54 -4.98
C ARG A 128 -9.47 14.78 -5.41
N GLY A 129 -8.60 13.83 -5.10
CA GLY A 129 -7.16 13.95 -5.25
C GLY A 129 -6.52 14.80 -4.16
N THR A 130 -5.22 14.60 -3.95
CA THR A 130 -4.45 15.42 -3.03
C THR A 130 -4.06 16.76 -3.67
N LYS A 131 -3.57 17.68 -2.85
CA LYS A 131 -2.90 18.90 -3.32
C LYS A 131 -1.49 18.58 -3.81
N ASN A 132 -0.90 19.57 -4.49
CA ASN A 132 0.47 19.48 -4.96
C ASN A 132 1.45 19.82 -3.84
N PHE A 133 2.23 18.83 -3.40
CA PHE A 133 3.17 19.01 -2.28
C PHE A 133 4.40 19.86 -2.63
N CYS A 134 4.60 20.25 -3.89
CA CYS A 134 5.54 21.34 -4.21
C CYS A 134 5.01 22.72 -3.79
N LYS A 135 3.68 22.86 -3.66
CA LYS A 135 3.02 24.12 -3.32
C LYS A 135 2.60 24.20 -1.87
N GLU A 136 1.98 23.15 -1.35
CA GLU A 136 1.48 23.02 0.03
C GLU A 136 1.44 21.54 0.43
N ALA A 137 1.08 21.20 1.66
CA ALA A 137 0.93 19.79 2.06
C ALA A 137 -0.11 19.06 1.19
N ALA A 138 0.17 17.80 0.81
CA ALA A 138 -0.69 16.98 -0.06
C ALA A 138 -2.12 16.86 0.50
N MET A 139 -2.26 16.75 1.81
CA MET A 139 -3.53 16.72 2.53
C MET A 139 -3.39 17.40 3.89
N SER A 140 -4.49 17.85 4.47
CA SER A 140 -4.52 18.32 5.84
C SER A 140 -4.27 17.17 6.82
N PHE A 141 -3.89 17.51 8.05
CA PHE A 141 -3.69 16.50 9.10
C PHE A 141 -4.98 15.71 9.39
N ASP A 142 -6.13 16.39 9.39
CA ASP A 142 -7.46 15.77 9.56
C ASP A 142 -7.80 14.80 8.41
N GLU A 143 -7.54 15.18 7.16
CA GLU A 143 -7.75 14.29 6.01
C GLU A 143 -6.87 13.05 6.09
N CYS A 144 -5.60 13.20 6.48
CA CYS A 144 -4.69 12.09 6.70
C CYS A 144 -5.21 11.15 7.81
N GLU A 145 -5.64 11.70 8.94
CA GLU A 145 -6.20 10.92 10.05
C GLU A 145 -7.47 10.17 9.63
N ARG A 146 -8.40 10.83 8.95
CA ARG A 146 -9.61 10.19 8.41
C ARG A 146 -9.28 9.08 7.40
N ALA A 147 -8.25 9.26 6.56
CA ALA A 147 -7.82 8.24 5.62
C ALA A 147 -7.28 7.01 6.34
N ILE A 148 -6.42 7.19 7.36
CA ILE A 148 -5.90 6.10 8.19
C ILE A 148 -7.04 5.37 8.90
N GLU A 149 -7.97 6.09 9.52
CA GLU A 149 -9.11 5.48 10.22
C GLU A 149 -10.02 4.71 9.26
N LYS A 150 -10.29 5.27 8.08
CA LYS A 150 -11.10 4.60 7.05
C LYS A 150 -10.44 3.34 6.52
N GLY A 151 -9.14 3.35 6.30
CA GLY A 151 -8.38 2.16 5.92
C GLY A 151 -8.45 1.06 6.99
N ALA A 152 -8.31 1.45 8.26
CA ALA A 152 -8.48 0.52 9.38
C ALA A 152 -9.91 -0.04 9.47
N GLU A 153 -10.95 0.77 9.24
CA GLU A 153 -12.34 0.31 9.17
C GLU A 153 -12.53 -0.72 8.05
N LEU A 154 -12.03 -0.41 6.84
CA LEU A 154 -12.18 -1.27 5.67
C LEU A 154 -11.51 -2.63 5.85
N SER A 155 -10.36 -2.69 6.51
CA SER A 155 -9.71 -3.97 6.78
C SER A 155 -10.47 -4.85 7.78
N ARG A 156 -11.43 -4.29 8.53
CA ARG A 156 -12.34 -5.06 9.40
C ARG A 156 -13.61 -5.53 8.68
N THR A 157 -14.15 -4.68 7.82
CA THR A 157 -15.49 -4.89 7.22
C THR A 157 -15.43 -5.70 5.93
N VAL A 158 -14.35 -5.52 5.14
CA VAL A 158 -14.11 -6.30 3.94
C VAL A 158 -13.39 -7.57 4.37
N PRO A 159 -13.88 -8.65 4.18
CA PRO A 159 -13.96 -10.07 4.40
C PRO A 159 -13.24 -10.70 5.61
N LEU A 160 -12.86 -9.99 6.64
CA LEU A 160 -12.04 -10.56 7.73
C LEU A 160 -12.71 -11.64 8.60
N SER A 161 -14.02 -11.83 8.52
CA SER A 161 -14.66 -12.95 9.21
C SER A 161 -14.27 -14.31 8.64
N THR A 162 -13.71 -14.35 7.43
CA THR A 162 -13.37 -15.59 6.71
C THR A 162 -12.00 -15.57 6.05
N CYS A 163 -11.24 -14.47 6.13
CA CYS A 163 -9.93 -14.29 5.51
C CYS A 163 -8.83 -14.24 6.57
N ASN A 164 -7.73 -14.95 6.35
CA ASN A 164 -6.56 -14.88 7.22
C ASN A 164 -5.29 -14.42 6.51
N VAL A 165 -5.39 -14.01 5.25
CA VAL A 165 -4.27 -13.47 4.45
C VAL A 165 -4.74 -12.28 3.65
N ILE A 166 -4.20 -11.12 3.95
CA ILE A 166 -4.53 -9.87 3.27
C ILE A 166 -3.30 -9.31 2.55
N GLY A 167 -3.48 -8.91 1.30
CA GLY A 167 -2.52 -8.16 0.50
C GLY A 167 -3.00 -6.73 0.27
N PHE A 168 -2.07 -5.83 0.03
CA PHE A 168 -2.34 -4.42 -0.22
C PHE A 168 -1.72 -4.00 -1.53
N GLY A 169 -2.45 -3.21 -2.30
CA GLY A 169 -2.02 -2.58 -3.51
C GLY A 169 -2.55 -1.15 -3.60
N GLU A 170 -1.97 -0.40 -4.51
CA GLU A 170 -2.39 0.98 -4.74
C GLU A 170 -2.44 1.29 -6.24
N MET A 171 -3.18 2.34 -6.58
CA MET A 171 -3.24 2.90 -7.94
C MET A 171 -3.40 4.41 -7.89
N GLY A 172 -2.48 5.14 -8.53
CA GLY A 172 -2.57 6.59 -8.65
C GLY A 172 -1.47 7.17 -9.52
N ILE A 173 -1.80 7.87 -10.59
CA ILE A 173 -0.77 8.57 -11.37
C ILE A 173 -0.13 9.64 -10.49
N GLY A 174 1.21 9.63 -10.42
CA GLY A 174 2.00 10.49 -9.54
C GLY A 174 2.37 9.89 -8.17
N ASN A 175 1.74 8.79 -7.76
CA ASN A 175 1.97 8.14 -6.45
C ASN A 175 3.42 7.73 -6.21
N THR A 176 4.16 7.33 -7.25
CA THR A 176 5.59 7.00 -7.13
C THR A 176 6.45 8.18 -6.69
N SER A 177 6.02 9.42 -6.96
CA SER A 177 6.68 10.63 -6.44
C SER A 177 6.43 10.79 -4.94
N SER A 178 5.20 10.55 -4.49
CA SER A 178 4.84 10.50 -3.06
C SER A 178 5.61 9.40 -2.34
N ALA A 179 5.65 8.19 -2.89
CA ALA A 179 6.39 7.06 -2.33
C ALA A 179 7.89 7.36 -2.21
N ALA A 180 8.51 7.98 -3.23
CA ALA A 180 9.92 8.37 -3.20
C ALA A 180 10.21 9.43 -2.12
N ALA A 181 9.36 10.46 -2.01
CA ALA A 181 9.49 11.48 -0.98
C ALA A 181 9.36 10.89 0.43
N LEU A 182 8.38 10.02 0.67
CA LEU A 182 8.20 9.30 1.92
C LEU A 182 9.39 8.38 2.24
N THR A 183 9.90 7.64 1.24
CA THR A 183 11.07 6.78 1.41
C THR A 183 12.28 7.58 1.84
N HIS A 184 12.59 8.68 1.15
CA HIS A 184 13.67 9.59 1.55
C HIS A 184 13.51 10.08 3.00
N ARG A 185 12.30 10.55 3.36
CA ARG A 185 12.03 11.13 4.69
C ARG A 185 12.16 10.12 5.83
N PHE A 186 11.78 8.86 5.61
CA PHE A 186 11.81 7.84 6.65
C PHE A 186 13.13 7.07 6.73
N THR A 187 13.87 6.97 5.61
CA THR A 187 15.11 6.18 5.56
C THR A 187 16.39 7.03 5.57
N GLY A 188 16.31 8.30 5.15
CA GLY A 188 17.47 9.15 4.92
C GLY A 188 18.28 8.79 3.67
N LEU A 189 17.81 7.87 2.83
CA LEU A 189 18.46 7.54 1.56
C LEU A 189 18.46 8.75 0.62
N PRO A 190 19.49 8.93 -0.24
CA PRO A 190 19.50 9.98 -1.25
C PRO A 190 18.25 9.94 -2.14
N VAL A 191 17.80 11.09 -2.62
CA VAL A 191 16.60 11.18 -3.49
C VAL A 191 16.79 10.34 -4.75
N GLU A 192 17.99 10.30 -5.28
CA GLU A 192 18.37 9.55 -6.47
C GLU A 192 18.16 8.03 -6.31
N ASP A 193 18.37 7.53 -5.10
CA ASP A 193 18.16 6.10 -4.77
C ASP A 193 16.68 5.78 -4.51
N CYS A 194 15.86 6.80 -4.18
CA CYS A 194 14.44 6.64 -3.92
C CYS A 194 13.56 6.80 -5.18
N VAL A 195 14.04 7.56 -6.17
CA VAL A 195 13.26 7.95 -7.36
C VAL A 195 13.56 7.02 -8.53
N GLY A 196 12.56 6.25 -8.94
CA GLY A 196 12.62 5.44 -10.16
C GLY A 196 11.89 6.08 -11.35
N LYS A 197 12.02 5.45 -12.52
CA LYS A 197 11.35 5.86 -13.77
C LYS A 197 9.82 5.78 -13.72
N GLY A 198 9.26 5.18 -12.68
CA GLY A 198 7.81 5.04 -12.50
C GLY A 198 7.18 4.31 -13.69
N THR A 199 6.21 4.94 -14.32
CA THR A 199 5.46 4.40 -15.47
C THR A 199 6.21 4.51 -16.80
N GLY A 200 7.53 4.74 -16.81
CA GLY A 200 8.36 4.70 -18.02
C GLY A 200 8.89 6.07 -18.47
N LEU A 201 9.26 6.94 -17.53
CA LEU A 201 9.99 8.17 -17.85
C LEU A 201 11.31 7.86 -18.56
N ASP A 202 11.68 8.71 -19.52
CA ASP A 202 13.03 8.76 -20.05
C ASP A 202 14.01 9.37 -19.04
N ASP A 203 15.27 9.50 -19.40
CA ASP A 203 16.31 9.99 -18.48
C ASP A 203 16.09 11.48 -18.13
N GLN A 204 15.59 12.29 -19.06
CA GLN A 204 15.26 13.71 -18.81
C GLN A 204 14.07 13.83 -17.84
N GLY A 205 13.03 13.04 -18.04
CA GLY A 205 11.88 12.98 -17.15
C GLY A 205 12.25 12.48 -15.76
N LEU A 206 13.17 11.52 -15.66
CA LEU A 206 13.69 11.04 -14.37
C LEU A 206 14.44 12.16 -13.63
N GLU A 207 15.33 12.87 -14.31
CA GLU A 207 16.08 14.00 -13.73
C GLU A 207 15.12 15.12 -13.28
N HIS A 208 14.15 15.49 -14.12
CA HIS A 208 13.12 16.46 -13.75
C HIS A 208 12.34 16.04 -12.50
N LYS A 209 11.92 14.78 -12.42
CA LYS A 209 11.23 14.22 -11.25
C LYS A 209 12.09 14.27 -9.98
N GLN A 210 13.39 13.96 -10.08
CA GLN A 210 14.32 14.04 -8.95
C GLN A 210 14.48 15.48 -8.45
N ILE A 211 14.63 16.45 -9.37
CA ILE A 211 14.74 17.89 -9.03
C ILE A 211 13.46 18.35 -8.34
N THR A 212 12.29 18.03 -8.89
CA THR A 212 10.98 18.39 -8.36
C THR A 212 10.78 17.87 -6.93
N ILE A 213 11.08 16.59 -6.69
CA ILE A 213 10.96 15.98 -5.36
C ILE A 213 11.95 16.63 -4.38
N ARG A 214 13.19 16.90 -4.78
CA ARG A 214 14.20 17.54 -3.93
C ARG A 214 13.74 18.93 -3.49
N GLN A 215 13.22 19.76 -4.40
CA GLN A 215 12.68 21.08 -4.08
C GLN A 215 11.52 21.01 -3.07
N ALA A 216 10.61 20.05 -3.25
CA ALA A 216 9.51 19.85 -2.31
C ALA A 216 10.02 19.41 -0.92
N LEU A 217 11.00 18.51 -0.86
CA LEU A 217 11.62 18.07 0.39
C LEU A 217 12.33 19.21 1.14
N GLU A 218 13.02 20.08 0.42
CA GLU A 218 13.66 21.28 0.98
C GLU A 218 12.64 22.26 1.55
N LYS A 219 11.56 22.52 0.80
CA LYS A 219 10.46 23.39 1.24
C LYS A 219 9.84 22.94 2.57
N HIS A 220 9.73 21.64 2.77
CA HIS A 220 9.11 21.02 3.94
C HIS A 220 10.15 20.39 4.90
N ALA A 221 11.40 20.86 4.90
CA ALA A 221 12.52 20.26 5.64
C ALA A 221 12.28 20.14 7.15
N GLN A 222 11.52 21.09 7.74
CA GLN A 222 11.21 21.13 9.17
C GLN A 222 10.24 20.06 9.65
N ILE A 223 9.47 19.44 8.73
CA ILE A 223 8.45 18.43 9.07
C ILE A 223 9.15 17.11 9.34
N LYS A 224 9.04 16.57 10.57
CA LYS A 224 9.73 15.32 10.99
C LYS A 224 8.79 14.29 11.62
N GLU A 225 7.66 14.73 12.18
CA GLU A 225 6.69 13.83 12.81
C GLU A 225 6.09 12.92 11.73
N PRO A 226 6.03 11.58 11.95
CA PRO A 226 5.67 10.64 10.89
C PRO A 226 4.32 10.90 10.21
N GLN A 227 3.29 11.24 10.99
CA GLN A 227 1.98 11.53 10.42
C GLN A 227 1.99 12.86 9.65
N ALA A 228 2.74 13.86 10.12
CA ALA A 228 2.92 15.13 9.40
C ALA A 228 3.69 14.91 8.09
N VAL A 229 4.69 14.02 8.07
CA VAL A 229 5.38 13.60 6.83
C VAL A 229 4.41 12.93 5.88
N LEU A 230 3.59 12.00 6.37
CA LEU A 230 2.58 11.31 5.56
C LEU A 230 1.53 12.30 4.99
N SER A 231 1.03 13.24 5.80
CA SER A 231 0.08 14.25 5.31
C SER A 231 0.68 15.21 4.29
N THR A 232 1.98 15.51 4.43
CA THR A 232 2.68 16.44 3.52
C THR A 232 2.97 15.82 2.15
N PHE A 233 3.47 14.60 2.11
CA PHE A 233 3.99 13.96 0.89
C PHE A 233 3.17 12.77 0.40
N GLY A 234 2.25 12.24 1.20
CA GLY A 234 1.49 11.03 0.90
C GLY A 234 0.36 11.22 -0.10
N GLY A 235 -0.53 10.23 -0.10
CA GLY A 235 -1.77 10.19 -0.85
C GLY A 235 -2.90 9.63 0.02
N PHE A 236 -4.15 9.85 -0.36
CA PHE A 236 -5.29 9.29 0.37
C PHE A 236 -5.26 7.76 0.38
N GLU A 237 -4.88 7.15 -0.74
CA GLU A 237 -4.72 5.71 -0.89
C GLU A 237 -3.56 5.17 -0.05
N ILE A 238 -2.43 5.90 0.00
CA ILE A 238 -1.27 5.52 0.81
C ILE A 238 -1.64 5.59 2.30
N ALA A 239 -2.31 6.66 2.74
CA ALA A 239 -2.74 6.82 4.12
C ALA A 239 -3.79 5.78 4.54
N MET A 240 -4.74 5.44 3.66
CA MET A 240 -5.68 4.34 3.90
C MET A 240 -4.97 3.00 4.02
N MET A 241 -4.02 2.74 3.14
CA MET A 241 -3.22 1.49 3.19
C MET A 241 -2.43 1.38 4.49
N VAL A 242 -1.86 2.48 5.00
CA VAL A 242 -1.23 2.53 6.33
C VAL A 242 -2.21 2.10 7.42
N GLY A 243 -3.42 2.65 7.44
CA GLY A 243 -4.44 2.29 8.42
C GLY A 243 -4.87 0.84 8.34
N ALA A 244 -5.05 0.32 7.11
CA ALA A 244 -5.41 -1.06 6.88
C ALA A 244 -4.31 -2.02 7.34
N MET A 245 -3.04 -1.71 7.04
CA MET A 245 -1.88 -2.50 7.50
C MET A 245 -1.77 -2.50 9.02
N LEU A 246 -1.84 -1.34 9.66
CA LEU A 246 -1.73 -1.22 11.11
C LEU A 246 -2.82 -2.02 11.84
N LEU A 247 -4.06 -2.03 11.30
CA LEU A 247 -5.11 -2.82 11.91
C LEU A 247 -4.95 -4.31 11.66
N SER A 248 -4.53 -4.73 10.46
CA SER A 248 -4.32 -6.15 10.15
C SER A 248 -3.28 -6.78 11.08
N LEU A 249 -2.25 -6.02 11.49
CA LEU A 249 -1.22 -6.48 12.42
C LEU A 249 -1.70 -6.68 13.86
N ILE A 250 -2.84 -6.12 14.26
CA ILE A 250 -3.40 -6.32 15.61
C ILE A 250 -3.95 -7.75 15.80
N HIS A 251 -4.24 -8.43 14.70
CA HIS A 251 -4.85 -9.75 14.68
C HIS A 251 -3.86 -10.89 14.41
N ILE A 252 -2.56 -10.58 14.39
CA ILE A 252 -1.49 -11.56 14.24
C ILE A 252 -1.07 -12.13 15.58
#